data_13772ac2ea43760b5af8bacf350a6152
#
_entry.id   13772ac2ea43760b5af8bacf350a6152
#
_cell.length_a   1.000
_cell.length_b   1.000
_cell.length_c   1.000
_cell.angle_alpha   90.00
_cell.angle_beta   90.00
_cell.angle_gamma   90.00
#
_symmetry.space_group_name_H-M   'P 1'
#
loop_
_entity.id
_entity.type
_entity.pdbx_description
1 polymer ?
#
loop_
_entity_poly.entity_id
_entity_poly.type
_entity_poly.pdbx_seq_one_letter_code
_entity_poly.pdbx_strand_id
1 'polypeptide(L)'
;MLFRSKRHRKFDFELVFLVMDPGYSSENRAIIEANARMMNIPITVFETNIFDSVYNVENNPCYLCARMRRGHLYNKAKELGCNKIALGHHFDDVIETILMSMIYGGQVETMMPKLHSANFPGMQLIRPMYFIREDEIKHWAKYNDLHFIQCACRFTDTCTTCNPDGAARSKRQEIKQLIAHLNEGNP
;
A
#
# COMPACT_ATOMS: atom_id res chain seq x y z
N MET A 1 7.12 11.89 -4.88
CA MET A 1 8.58 11.79 -4.62
C MET A 1 9.36 11.37 -5.85
N LEU A 2 9.21 10.18 -6.41
CA LEU A 2 9.96 9.70 -7.59
C LEU A 2 9.78 10.57 -8.83
N PHE A 3 8.56 11.03 -9.12
CA PHE A 3 8.29 11.92 -10.25
C PHE A 3 9.04 13.25 -10.13
N ARG A 4 9.14 13.81 -8.91
CA ARG A 4 9.92 15.01 -8.65
C ARG A 4 11.42 14.76 -8.80
N SER A 5 11.91 13.58 -8.39
CA SER A 5 13.32 13.18 -8.55
C SER A 5 13.72 13.07 -10.01
N LYS A 6 12.84 12.61 -10.89
CA LYS A 6 13.07 12.60 -12.35
C LYS A 6 13.31 14.00 -12.90
N ARG A 7 12.56 15.01 -12.41
CA ARG A 7 12.75 16.41 -12.84
C ARG A 7 14.12 17.00 -12.45
N HIS A 8 14.77 16.49 -11.40
CA HIS A 8 16.09 16.95 -10.98
C HIS A 8 17.26 16.34 -11.76
N ARG A 9 16.99 15.43 -12.71
CA ARG A 9 17.96 14.80 -13.63
C ARG A 9 19.22 14.22 -12.96
N LYS A 10 19.14 13.87 -11.66
CA LYS A 10 20.25 13.22 -10.95
C LYS A 10 20.49 11.79 -11.41
N PHE A 11 19.43 11.12 -11.82
CA PHE A 11 19.45 9.73 -12.29
C PHE A 11 18.50 9.62 -13.48
N ASP A 12 18.92 8.88 -14.47
CA ASP A 12 18.06 8.55 -15.61
C ASP A 12 17.23 7.31 -15.27
N PHE A 13 15.90 7.45 -15.30
CA PHE A 13 14.94 6.37 -15.08
C PHE A 13 13.58 6.73 -15.65
N GLU A 14 12.84 5.72 -16.05
CA GLU A 14 11.47 5.86 -16.49
C GLU A 14 10.49 5.53 -15.35
N LEU A 15 9.35 6.20 -15.32
CA LEU A 15 8.29 5.98 -14.36
C LEU A 15 7.01 5.56 -15.07
N VAL A 16 6.46 4.44 -14.64
CA VAL A 16 5.11 4.00 -14.97
C VAL A 16 4.27 4.05 -13.70
N PHE A 17 3.16 4.78 -13.72
CA PHE A 17 2.20 4.83 -12.62
C PHE A 17 1.12 3.79 -12.88
N LEU A 18 1.25 2.66 -12.22
CA LEU A 18 0.40 1.50 -12.43
C LEU A 18 -0.69 1.44 -11.36
N VAL A 19 -1.93 1.39 -11.80
CA VAL A 19 -3.12 1.22 -10.95
C VAL A 19 -3.75 -0.12 -11.29
N MET A 20 -3.81 -0.99 -10.29
CA MET A 20 -4.56 -2.24 -10.40
C MET A 20 -5.97 -2.03 -9.88
N ASP A 21 -6.95 -2.33 -10.70
CA ASP A 21 -8.35 -2.39 -10.32
C ASP A 21 -8.74 -3.85 -10.00
N PRO A 22 -8.93 -4.22 -8.74
CA PRO A 22 -9.32 -5.57 -8.35
C PRO A 22 -10.83 -5.82 -8.40
N GLY A 23 -11.61 -4.90 -8.96
CA GLY A 23 -13.07 -4.86 -8.99
C GLY A 23 -13.63 -3.72 -8.15
N TYR A 24 -13.06 -2.53 -8.24
CA TYR A 24 -13.55 -1.33 -7.56
C TYR A 24 -14.96 -0.93 -8.01
N SER A 25 -15.69 -0.23 -7.14
CA SER A 25 -16.89 0.48 -7.56
C SER A 25 -16.53 1.64 -8.51
N SER A 26 -17.50 2.10 -9.30
CA SER A 26 -17.33 3.24 -10.22
C SER A 26 -16.91 4.51 -9.49
N GLU A 27 -17.43 4.73 -8.28
CA GLU A 27 -17.10 5.87 -7.43
C GLU A 27 -15.63 5.83 -6.99
N ASN A 28 -15.17 4.67 -6.51
CA ASN A 28 -13.79 4.49 -6.07
C ASN A 28 -12.81 4.69 -7.22
N ARG A 29 -13.13 4.17 -8.39
CA ARG A 29 -12.33 4.38 -9.60
C ARG A 29 -12.28 5.85 -10.02
N ALA A 30 -13.42 6.53 -9.97
CA ALA A 30 -13.51 7.96 -10.29
C ALA A 30 -12.63 8.83 -9.37
N ILE A 31 -12.55 8.51 -8.06
CA ILE A 31 -11.66 9.21 -7.11
C ILE A 31 -10.18 9.03 -7.49
N ILE A 32 -9.77 7.80 -7.83
CA ILE A 32 -8.38 7.52 -8.24
C ILE A 32 -8.02 8.33 -9.49
N GLU A 33 -8.89 8.31 -10.49
CA GLU A 33 -8.67 9.03 -11.76
C GLU A 33 -8.71 10.55 -11.57
N ALA A 34 -9.57 11.06 -10.67
CA ALA A 34 -9.64 12.49 -10.35
C ALA A 34 -8.33 12.96 -9.70
N ASN A 35 -7.82 12.23 -8.72
CA ASN A 35 -6.53 12.54 -8.09
C ASN A 35 -5.39 12.52 -9.12
N ALA A 36 -5.37 11.54 -10.02
CA ALA A 36 -4.36 11.45 -11.07
C ALA A 36 -4.39 12.65 -12.01
N ARG A 37 -5.60 13.07 -12.43
CA ARG A 37 -5.81 14.28 -13.26
C ARG A 37 -5.36 15.55 -12.54
N MET A 38 -5.78 15.73 -11.29
CA MET A 38 -5.44 16.90 -10.48
C MET A 38 -3.91 17.03 -10.28
N MET A 39 -3.23 15.91 -10.08
CA MET A 39 -1.77 15.86 -9.95
C MET A 39 -1.03 15.86 -11.28
N ASN A 40 -1.76 15.85 -12.41
CA ASN A 40 -1.20 15.68 -13.76
C ASN A 40 -0.24 14.48 -13.86
N ILE A 41 -0.68 13.34 -13.34
CA ILE A 41 0.07 12.08 -13.33
C ILE A 41 -0.57 11.13 -14.34
N PRO A 42 0.15 10.69 -15.38
CA PRO A 42 -0.36 9.68 -16.30
C PRO A 42 -0.41 8.31 -15.60
N ILE A 43 -1.60 7.75 -15.43
CA ILE A 43 -1.79 6.43 -14.84
C ILE A 43 -2.09 5.39 -15.92
N THR A 44 -1.56 4.19 -15.75
CA THR A 44 -1.94 3.00 -16.51
C THR A 44 -2.80 2.12 -15.63
N VAL A 45 -4.07 1.99 -15.96
CA VAL A 45 -5.02 1.15 -15.22
C VAL A 45 -5.11 -0.22 -15.87
N PHE A 46 -5.09 -1.29 -15.07
CA PHE A 46 -5.42 -2.64 -15.52
C PHE A 46 -6.37 -3.32 -14.54
N GLU A 47 -7.27 -4.10 -15.07
CA GLU A 47 -8.34 -4.74 -14.32
C GLU A 47 -8.00 -6.19 -13.99
N THR A 48 -8.54 -6.67 -12.86
CA THR A 48 -8.42 -8.05 -12.40
C THR A 48 -9.69 -8.46 -11.67
N ASN A 49 -9.96 -9.77 -11.60
CA ASN A 49 -11.14 -10.31 -10.91
C ASN A 49 -10.81 -10.78 -9.48
N ILE A 50 -9.88 -10.09 -8.80
CA ILE A 50 -9.42 -10.54 -7.48
C ILE A 50 -10.55 -10.55 -6.46
N PHE A 51 -11.38 -9.51 -6.41
CA PHE A 51 -12.47 -9.46 -5.44
C PHE A 51 -13.47 -10.59 -5.61
N ASP A 52 -13.81 -10.93 -6.85
CA ASP A 52 -14.70 -12.06 -7.11
C ASP A 52 -14.03 -13.40 -6.77
N SER A 53 -12.74 -13.54 -7.04
CA SER A 53 -11.96 -14.76 -6.74
C SER A 53 -11.82 -15.04 -5.25
N VAL A 54 -11.81 -14.02 -4.40
CA VAL A 54 -11.66 -14.17 -2.95
C VAL A 54 -12.99 -14.08 -2.19
N TYR A 55 -14.09 -13.77 -2.87
CA TYR A 55 -15.41 -13.54 -2.24
C TYR A 55 -15.91 -14.75 -1.44
N ASN A 56 -15.69 -15.95 -1.96
CA ASN A 56 -16.18 -17.21 -1.33
C ASN A 56 -15.11 -17.92 -0.49
N VAL A 57 -13.99 -17.24 -0.17
CA VAL A 57 -12.90 -17.85 0.61
C VAL A 57 -13.13 -17.58 2.09
N GLU A 58 -13.46 -18.63 2.86
CA GLU A 58 -13.74 -18.54 4.30
C GLU A 58 -12.48 -18.25 5.13
N ASN A 59 -11.33 -18.81 4.74
CA ASN A 59 -10.08 -18.71 5.50
C ASN A 59 -9.16 -17.63 4.95
N ASN A 60 -8.95 -16.56 5.73
CA ASN A 60 -7.97 -15.50 5.44
C ASN A 60 -8.11 -14.86 4.03
N PRO A 61 -9.31 -14.40 3.61
CA PRO A 61 -9.51 -13.81 2.28
C PRO A 61 -8.59 -12.60 2.04
N CYS A 62 -8.32 -11.81 3.07
CA CYS A 62 -7.41 -10.65 2.99
C CYS A 62 -5.98 -11.03 2.65
N TYR A 63 -5.47 -12.13 3.21
CA TYR A 63 -4.14 -12.63 2.90
C TYR A 63 -4.04 -13.09 1.44
N LEU A 64 -5.04 -13.85 0.99
CA LEU A 64 -5.12 -14.31 -0.40
C LEU A 64 -5.21 -13.14 -1.38
N CYS A 65 -6.08 -12.17 -1.09
CA CYS A 65 -6.23 -10.93 -1.86
C CYS A 65 -4.88 -10.19 -1.98
N ALA A 66 -4.19 -9.98 -0.86
CA ALA A 66 -2.90 -9.29 -0.85
C ALA A 66 -1.82 -10.05 -1.65
N ARG A 67 -1.82 -11.40 -1.58
CA ARG A 67 -0.90 -12.25 -2.34
C ARG A 67 -1.18 -12.18 -3.84
N MET A 68 -2.45 -12.27 -4.25
CA MET A 68 -2.86 -12.16 -5.66
C MET A 68 -2.54 -10.78 -6.23
N ARG A 69 -2.87 -9.72 -5.49
CA ARG A 69 -2.56 -8.33 -5.87
C ARG A 69 -1.07 -8.15 -6.15
N ARG A 70 -0.23 -8.67 -5.27
CA ARG A 70 1.23 -8.62 -5.45
C ARG A 70 1.66 -9.33 -6.73
N GLY A 71 1.17 -10.55 -6.97
CA GLY A 71 1.48 -11.32 -8.18
C GLY A 71 1.11 -10.58 -9.46
N HIS A 72 -0.12 -10.06 -9.54
CA HIS A 72 -0.59 -9.30 -10.70
C HIS A 72 0.21 -8.02 -10.94
N LEU A 73 0.55 -7.26 -9.89
CA LEU A 73 1.37 -6.06 -10.01
C LEU A 73 2.77 -6.36 -10.54
N TYR A 74 3.41 -7.43 -10.06
CA TYR A 74 4.73 -7.83 -10.55
C TYR A 74 4.69 -8.28 -12.01
N ASN A 75 3.72 -9.11 -12.39
CA ASN A 75 3.54 -9.56 -13.76
C ASN A 75 3.34 -8.36 -14.69
N LYS A 76 2.41 -7.47 -14.34
CA LYS A 76 2.12 -6.29 -15.18
C LYS A 76 3.32 -5.35 -15.28
N ALA A 77 4.05 -5.11 -14.20
CA ALA A 77 5.25 -4.31 -14.21
C ALA A 77 6.33 -4.93 -15.12
N LYS A 78 6.48 -6.26 -15.10
CA LYS A 78 7.42 -6.98 -15.98
C LYS A 78 7.02 -6.88 -17.44
N GLU A 79 5.73 -7.02 -17.77
CA GLU A 79 5.20 -6.84 -19.14
C GLU A 79 5.50 -5.44 -19.68
N LEU A 80 5.48 -4.42 -18.81
CA LEU A 80 5.80 -3.04 -19.14
C LEU A 80 7.31 -2.74 -19.14
N GLY A 81 8.17 -3.75 -19.03
CA GLY A 81 9.63 -3.62 -19.04
C GLY A 81 10.22 -3.01 -17.77
N CYS A 82 9.44 -2.88 -16.69
CA CYS A 82 9.94 -2.35 -15.43
C CYS A 82 10.86 -3.36 -14.73
N ASN A 83 11.92 -2.87 -14.12
CA ASN A 83 12.84 -3.67 -13.31
C ASN A 83 12.70 -3.41 -11.80
N LYS A 84 11.83 -2.46 -11.41
CA LYS A 84 11.56 -2.12 -10.01
C LYS A 84 10.08 -1.84 -9.79
N ILE A 85 9.59 -2.22 -8.61
CA ILE A 85 8.29 -1.81 -8.10
C ILE A 85 8.52 -0.90 -6.89
N ALA A 86 7.96 0.31 -6.95
CA ALA A 86 7.96 1.24 -5.83
C ALA A 86 6.64 1.12 -5.07
N LEU A 87 6.70 0.76 -3.80
CA LEU A 87 5.53 0.69 -2.92
C LEU A 87 5.48 1.88 -1.97
N GLY A 88 4.26 2.30 -1.63
CA GLY A 88 3.99 3.44 -0.77
C GLY A 88 4.15 3.20 0.72
N HIS A 89 4.81 2.10 1.15
CA HIS A 89 5.07 1.89 2.57
C HIS A 89 5.94 3.00 3.14
N HIS A 90 5.57 3.44 4.33
CA HIS A 90 6.19 4.57 5.03
C HIS A 90 6.78 4.13 6.39
N PHE A 91 7.34 5.08 7.14
CA PHE A 91 8.06 4.80 8.39
C PHE A 91 7.20 4.07 9.43
N ASP A 92 5.95 4.50 9.61
CA ASP A 92 5.04 3.89 10.58
C ASP A 92 4.70 2.44 10.21
N ASP A 93 4.54 2.11 8.92
CA ASP A 93 4.38 0.71 8.47
C ASP A 93 5.56 -0.18 8.88
N VAL A 94 6.77 0.37 8.85
CA VAL A 94 7.99 -0.37 9.23
C VAL A 94 7.98 -0.67 10.73
N ILE A 95 7.70 0.33 11.57
CA ILE A 95 7.62 0.17 13.03
C ILE A 95 6.51 -0.80 13.40
N GLU A 96 5.32 -0.62 12.82
CA GLU A 96 4.18 -1.54 13.05
C GLU A 96 4.55 -2.99 12.70
N THR A 97 5.23 -3.20 11.56
CA THR A 97 5.63 -4.55 11.14
C THR A 97 6.63 -5.18 12.11
N ILE A 98 7.62 -4.43 12.58
CA ILE A 98 8.60 -4.91 13.57
C ILE A 98 7.88 -5.29 14.88
N LEU A 99 7.07 -4.37 15.44
CA LEU A 99 6.36 -4.63 16.69
C LEU A 99 5.36 -5.78 16.56
N MET A 100 4.64 -5.89 15.45
CA MET A 100 3.77 -7.04 15.20
C MET A 100 4.53 -8.36 15.21
N SER A 101 5.68 -8.42 14.54
CA SER A 101 6.49 -9.65 14.50
C SER A 101 7.05 -10.01 15.87
N MET A 102 7.46 -9.03 16.67
CA MET A 102 7.96 -9.25 18.03
C MET A 102 6.85 -9.71 18.98
N ILE A 103 5.72 -9.01 19.02
CA ILE A 103 4.65 -9.25 20.00
C ILE A 103 3.84 -10.51 19.65
N TYR A 104 3.50 -10.71 18.40
CA TYR A 104 2.63 -11.83 17.99
C TYR A 104 3.38 -13.01 17.37
N GLY A 105 4.58 -12.79 16.86
CA GLY A 105 5.38 -13.81 16.19
C GLY A 105 6.57 -14.34 17.00
N GLY A 106 6.95 -13.64 18.10
CA GLY A 106 8.14 -13.99 18.88
C GLY A 106 9.44 -13.90 18.08
N GLN A 107 9.47 -13.13 17.01
CA GLN A 107 10.61 -12.98 16.11
C GLN A 107 10.76 -11.53 15.67
N VAL A 108 11.93 -11.15 15.15
CA VAL A 108 12.17 -9.80 14.63
C VAL A 108 12.19 -9.87 13.11
N GLU A 109 11.07 -9.52 12.49
CA GLU A 109 11.00 -9.31 11.05
C GLU A 109 10.93 -7.82 10.75
N THR A 110 11.57 -7.40 9.68
CA THR A 110 11.57 -6.00 9.25
C THR A 110 11.19 -5.87 7.79
N MET A 111 10.70 -4.69 7.46
CA MET A 111 10.37 -4.31 6.10
C MET A 111 11.56 -3.55 5.50
N MET A 112 12.40 -4.23 4.72
CA MET A 112 13.61 -3.60 4.15
C MET A 112 13.25 -2.50 3.14
N PRO A 113 14.01 -1.39 3.08
CA PRO A 113 13.77 -0.30 2.12
C PRO A 113 13.95 -0.73 0.66
N LYS A 114 14.76 -1.76 0.43
CA LYS A 114 15.01 -2.36 -0.88
C LYS A 114 15.25 -3.85 -0.72
N LEU A 115 14.64 -4.65 -1.60
CA LEU A 115 14.92 -6.08 -1.69
C LEU A 115 14.72 -6.62 -3.10
N HIS A 116 15.44 -7.70 -3.39
CA HIS A 116 15.25 -8.46 -4.62
C HIS A 116 14.05 -9.38 -4.48
N SER A 117 13.27 -9.51 -5.54
CA SER A 117 12.13 -10.43 -5.53
C SER A 117 12.61 -11.87 -5.75
N ALA A 118 12.32 -12.76 -4.82
CA ALA A 118 12.63 -14.18 -4.98
C ALA A 118 11.76 -14.85 -6.07
N ASN A 119 10.50 -14.43 -6.19
CA ASN A 119 9.53 -15.01 -7.12
C ASN A 119 9.56 -14.40 -8.52
N PHE A 120 10.21 -13.25 -8.70
CA PHE A 120 10.30 -12.53 -9.97
C PHE A 120 11.75 -12.14 -10.22
N PRO A 121 12.56 -13.06 -10.80
CA PRO A 121 13.97 -12.80 -11.07
C PRO A 121 14.19 -11.52 -11.88
N GLY A 122 15.19 -10.72 -11.49
CA GLY A 122 15.49 -9.43 -12.10
C GLY A 122 14.67 -8.26 -11.59
N MET A 123 13.61 -8.49 -10.81
CA MET A 123 12.78 -7.46 -10.22
C MET A 123 13.25 -7.07 -8.81
N GLN A 124 13.18 -5.77 -8.52
CA GLN A 124 13.44 -5.24 -7.18
C GLN A 124 12.19 -4.54 -6.63
N LEU A 125 11.99 -4.65 -5.34
CA LEU A 125 11.02 -3.85 -4.61
C LEU A 125 11.76 -2.73 -3.89
N ILE A 126 11.24 -1.50 -3.99
CA ILE A 126 11.76 -0.34 -3.28
C ILE A 126 10.65 0.38 -2.52
N ARG A 127 11.01 1.06 -1.43
CA ARG A 127 10.08 1.84 -0.60
C ARG A 127 10.59 3.28 -0.48
N PRO A 128 10.26 4.16 -1.43
CA PRO A 128 10.79 5.51 -1.46
C PRO A 128 10.38 6.38 -0.26
N MET A 129 9.28 6.03 0.42
CA MET A 129 8.77 6.75 1.59
C MET A 129 9.19 6.14 2.93
N TYR A 130 10.20 5.27 2.94
CA TYR A 130 10.63 4.50 4.10
C TYR A 130 10.89 5.33 5.37
N PHE A 131 11.38 6.56 5.22
CA PHE A 131 11.68 7.47 6.32
C PHE A 131 10.65 8.61 6.49
N ILE A 132 9.53 8.57 5.77
CA ILE A 132 8.48 9.59 5.85
C ILE A 132 7.41 9.10 6.83
N ARG A 133 7.00 9.97 7.76
CA ARG A 133 5.95 9.68 8.74
C ARG A 133 4.56 9.72 8.08
N GLU A 134 3.63 8.91 8.59
CA GLU A 134 2.24 8.88 8.11
C GLU A 134 1.58 10.26 8.20
N ASP A 135 1.83 11.00 9.26
CA ASP A 135 1.25 12.33 9.46
C ASP A 135 1.75 13.36 8.45
N GLU A 136 3.02 13.28 8.04
CA GLU A 136 3.55 14.13 6.97
C GLU A 136 2.84 13.84 5.63
N ILE A 137 2.54 12.57 5.36
CA ILE A 137 1.78 12.17 4.17
C ILE A 137 0.35 12.70 4.24
N LYS A 138 -0.31 12.61 5.39
CA LYS A 138 -1.67 13.15 5.62
C LYS A 138 -1.71 14.67 5.46
N HIS A 139 -0.75 15.38 6.03
CA HIS A 139 -0.63 16.84 5.86
C HIS A 139 -0.42 17.22 4.40
N TRP A 140 0.45 16.50 3.70
CA TRP A 140 0.68 16.73 2.27
C TRP A 140 -0.58 16.47 1.43
N ALA A 141 -1.31 15.40 1.72
CA ALA A 141 -2.56 15.08 1.06
C ALA A 141 -3.61 16.17 1.25
N LYS A 142 -3.78 16.63 2.50
CA LYS A 142 -4.70 17.72 2.84
C LYS A 142 -4.31 19.03 2.15
N TYR A 143 -3.03 19.38 2.14
CA TYR A 143 -2.52 20.59 1.48
C TYR A 143 -2.80 20.61 -0.03
N ASN A 144 -2.80 19.44 -0.68
CA ASN A 144 -3.06 19.30 -2.11
C ASN A 144 -4.52 18.94 -2.44
N ASP A 145 -5.43 19.02 -1.46
CA ASP A 145 -6.85 18.68 -1.62
C ASP A 145 -7.09 17.28 -2.23
N LEU A 146 -6.26 16.31 -1.84
CA LEU A 146 -6.35 14.94 -2.33
C LEU A 146 -7.31 14.12 -1.46
N HIS A 147 -8.24 13.43 -2.10
CA HIS A 147 -9.20 12.57 -1.44
C HIS A 147 -8.81 11.10 -1.68
N PHE A 148 -8.53 10.38 -0.60
CA PHE A 148 -8.17 8.96 -0.69
C PHE A 148 -9.30 8.07 -0.19
N ILE A 149 -9.45 6.94 -0.85
CA ILE A 149 -10.38 5.90 -0.48
C ILE A 149 -9.87 5.24 0.82
N GLN A 150 -10.68 5.25 1.87
CA GLN A 150 -10.31 4.59 3.13
C GLN A 150 -10.31 3.07 3.00
N CYS A 151 -11.36 2.52 2.39
CA CYS A 151 -11.44 1.10 2.05
C CYS A 151 -12.23 0.92 0.76
N ALA A 152 -11.63 0.22 -0.18
CA ALA A 152 -12.25 -0.10 -1.46
C ALA A 152 -12.67 -1.58 -1.55
N CYS A 153 -12.59 -2.31 -0.45
CA CYS A 153 -12.89 -3.73 -0.37
C CYS A 153 -14.39 -3.96 -0.28
N ARG A 154 -14.93 -4.93 -1.03
CA ARG A 154 -16.34 -5.35 -0.93
C ARG A 154 -16.66 -6.05 0.41
N PHE A 155 -15.64 -6.39 1.20
CA PHE A 155 -15.76 -6.98 2.54
C PHE A 155 -15.82 -5.94 3.66
N THR A 156 -16.19 -4.69 3.36
CA THR A 156 -16.20 -3.59 4.36
C THR A 156 -16.99 -3.92 5.60
N ASP A 157 -18.10 -4.62 5.49
CA ASP A 157 -18.97 -4.97 6.61
C ASP A 157 -18.38 -6.04 7.53
N THR A 158 -17.47 -6.86 7.02
CA THR A 158 -16.78 -7.93 7.77
C THR A 158 -15.27 -7.63 7.97
N CYS A 159 -14.76 -6.56 7.37
CA CYS A 159 -13.36 -6.21 7.42
C CYS A 159 -13.03 -5.55 8.76
N THR A 160 -12.24 -6.24 9.59
CA THR A 160 -11.75 -5.72 10.88
C THR A 160 -10.88 -4.48 10.77
N THR A 161 -10.32 -4.22 9.57
CA THR A 161 -9.51 -3.02 9.29
C THR A 161 -10.39 -1.80 8.98
N CYS A 162 -11.59 -2.02 8.42
CA CYS A 162 -12.47 -0.97 7.93
C CYS A 162 -13.59 -0.63 8.91
N ASN A 163 -13.89 -1.52 9.85
CA ASN A 163 -14.92 -1.35 10.86
C ASN A 163 -14.27 -1.32 12.25
N PRO A 164 -13.84 -0.15 12.74
CA PRO A 164 -13.13 -0.02 14.02
C PRO A 164 -14.00 -0.42 15.23
N ASP A 165 -15.32 -0.39 15.08
CA ASP A 165 -16.29 -0.77 16.12
C ASP A 165 -16.68 -2.26 16.06
N GLY A 166 -16.19 -3.00 15.06
CA GLY A 166 -16.38 -4.45 14.95
C GLY A 166 -15.61 -5.19 16.04
N ALA A 167 -16.22 -6.26 16.60
CA ALA A 167 -15.74 -7.00 17.77
C ALA A 167 -14.33 -7.64 17.65
N ALA A 168 -13.67 -7.57 16.50
CA ALA A 168 -12.31 -8.06 16.28
C ALA A 168 -11.42 -6.96 15.73
N ARG A 169 -10.71 -6.27 16.61
CA ARG A 169 -9.64 -5.32 16.19
C ARG A 169 -8.55 -6.08 15.45
N SER A 170 -8.06 -5.51 14.33
CA SER A 170 -6.91 -6.11 13.67
C SER A 170 -5.65 -5.92 14.54
N LYS A 171 -4.76 -6.92 14.56
CA LYS A 171 -3.47 -6.84 15.27
C LYS A 171 -2.68 -5.58 14.95
N ARG A 172 -2.76 -5.11 13.70
CA ARG A 172 -2.14 -3.85 13.28
C ARG A 172 -2.75 -2.63 13.98
N GLN A 173 -4.05 -2.63 14.20
CA GLN A 173 -4.75 -1.54 14.87
C GLN A 173 -4.41 -1.48 16.37
N GLU A 174 -4.22 -2.63 17.01
CA GLU A 174 -3.72 -2.71 18.39
C GLU A 174 -2.31 -2.13 18.51
N ILE A 175 -1.42 -2.45 17.56
CA ILE A 175 -0.07 -1.89 17.52
C ILE A 175 -0.09 -0.38 17.27
N LYS A 176 -0.94 0.13 16.37
CA LYS A 176 -1.09 1.58 16.17
C LYS A 176 -1.52 2.29 17.46
N GLN A 177 -2.45 1.72 18.21
CA GLN A 177 -2.88 2.27 19.51
C GLN A 177 -1.75 2.24 20.55
N LEU A 178 -0.99 1.15 20.61
CA LEU A 178 0.17 1.04 21.48
C LEU A 178 1.22 2.11 21.17
N ILE A 179 1.55 2.31 19.89
CA ILE A 179 2.49 3.34 19.44
C ILE A 179 1.98 4.74 19.82
N ALA A 180 0.70 5.01 19.58
CA ALA A 180 0.09 6.29 19.94
C ALA A 180 0.21 6.56 21.45
N HIS A 181 -0.13 5.57 22.29
CA HIS A 181 -0.04 5.69 23.73
C HIS A 181 1.42 5.92 24.21
N LEU A 182 2.38 5.22 23.61
CA LEU A 182 3.80 5.43 23.96
C LEU A 182 4.30 6.82 23.54
N ASN A 183 3.80 7.37 22.46
CA ASN A 183 4.16 8.71 21.99
C ASN A 183 3.54 9.83 22.83
N GLU A 184 2.42 9.61 23.53
CA GLU A 184 1.83 10.58 24.48
C GLU A 184 2.77 10.91 25.63
N GLY A 185 3.57 9.95 26.07
CA GLY A 185 4.55 10.11 27.15
C GLY A 185 5.95 10.55 26.71
N ASN A 186 6.29 10.37 25.45
CA ASN A 186 7.62 10.65 24.88
C ASN A 186 7.47 11.10 23.41
N PRO A 187 7.13 12.36 23.18
CA PRO A 187 6.96 12.93 21.84
C PRO A 187 8.26 13.01 21.05
#